data_b0096560f756f6d40adce7fa10b85d9b
#
_entry.id   b0096560f756f6d40adce7fa10b85d9b
#
_cell.length_a   1.000
_cell.length_b   1.000
_cell.length_c   1.000
_cell.angle_alpha   90.00
_cell.angle_beta   90.00
_cell.angle_gamma   90.00
#
_symmetry.space_group_name_H-M   'P 1'
#
loop_
_entity.id
_entity.type
_entity.pdbx_description
1 polymer ?
#
loop_
_entity_poly.entity_id
_entity_poly.type
_entity_poly.pdbx_seq_one_letter_code
_entity_poly.pdbx_strand_id
1 'polypeptide(L)'
;AAPARPWLFPLVCLVLLGLGLCGTLLHLGQPLRFVNGMANPASGISQESYWVIALGIVIVVDLVLSWRGKTVRAVRWVGGAVAVGFMVVTGLAYFDCLGLVAWRGAATLPVFILGDVALGAGLCAVLAKADDWAASLLCPATVAAQAAWGVAIVAFGLYLQRSGLDATALLA
;
A
#
# COMPACT_ATOMS: atom_id res chain seq x y z
N ALA A 1 -16.19 20.45 -9.04
CA ALA A 1 -17.38 19.64 -9.33
C ALA A 1 -17.24 18.29 -8.62
N ALA A 2 -18.33 17.75 -8.04
CA ALA A 2 -18.29 16.42 -7.44
C ALA A 2 -18.10 15.38 -8.56
N PRO A 3 -17.30 14.31 -8.34
CA PRO A 3 -17.09 13.30 -9.35
C PRO A 3 -18.42 12.62 -9.72
N ALA A 4 -18.62 12.36 -11.02
CA ALA A 4 -19.88 11.78 -11.53
C ALA A 4 -20.20 10.40 -10.93
N ARG A 5 -19.17 9.69 -10.43
CA ARG A 5 -19.27 8.36 -9.81
C ARG A 5 -18.39 8.29 -8.55
N PRO A 6 -18.83 8.87 -7.42
CA PRO A 6 -18.01 8.96 -6.21
C PRO A 6 -17.68 7.58 -5.59
N TRP A 7 -18.45 6.55 -5.92
CA TRP A 7 -18.28 5.17 -5.48
C TRP A 7 -17.20 4.39 -6.25
N LEU A 8 -16.77 4.89 -7.42
CA LEU A 8 -15.83 4.16 -8.28
C LEU A 8 -14.45 4.02 -7.61
N PHE A 9 -13.94 5.10 -7.01
CA PHE A 9 -12.64 5.08 -6.33
C PHE A 9 -12.60 4.07 -5.18
N PRO A 10 -13.49 4.10 -4.17
CA PRO A 10 -13.45 3.11 -3.10
C PRO A 10 -13.73 1.68 -3.60
N LEU A 11 -14.52 1.49 -4.66
CA LEU A 11 -14.70 0.16 -5.26
C LEU A 11 -13.38 -0.38 -5.84
N VAL A 12 -12.66 0.43 -6.62
CA VAL A 12 -11.36 0.02 -7.19
C VAL A 12 -10.36 -0.28 -6.07
N CYS A 13 -10.30 0.56 -5.03
CA CYS A 13 -9.45 0.31 -3.87
C CYS A 13 -9.79 -1.02 -3.18
N LEU A 14 -11.08 -1.33 -3.02
CA LEU A 14 -11.53 -2.59 -2.40
C LEU A 14 -11.15 -3.80 -3.25
N VAL A 15 -11.33 -3.71 -4.57
CA VAL A 15 -10.94 -4.79 -5.50
C VAL A 15 -9.43 -5.02 -5.46
N LEU A 16 -8.62 -3.96 -5.52
CA LEU A 16 -7.16 -4.09 -5.45
C LEU A 16 -6.69 -4.65 -4.11
N LEU A 17 -7.30 -4.21 -3.00
CA LEU A 17 -7.03 -4.75 -1.68
C LEU A 17 -7.35 -6.25 -1.61
N GLY A 18 -8.49 -6.66 -2.15
CA GLY A 18 -8.90 -8.06 -2.23
C GLY A 18 -7.94 -8.91 -3.08
N LEU A 19 -7.53 -8.41 -4.24
CA LEU A 19 -6.56 -9.09 -5.11
C LEU A 19 -5.19 -9.22 -4.41
N GLY A 20 -4.73 -8.18 -3.72
CA GLY A 20 -3.51 -8.22 -2.93
C GLY A 20 -3.58 -9.27 -1.82
N LEU A 21 -4.69 -9.32 -1.07
CA LEU A 21 -4.93 -10.34 -0.06
C LEU A 21 -4.94 -11.75 -0.64
N CYS A 22 -5.63 -11.97 -1.76
CA CYS A 22 -5.61 -13.25 -2.45
C CYS A 22 -4.20 -13.65 -2.85
N GLY A 23 -3.42 -12.73 -3.43
CA GLY A 23 -2.02 -12.96 -3.77
C GLY A 23 -1.18 -13.36 -2.56
N THR A 24 -1.37 -12.65 -1.44
CA THR A 24 -0.68 -12.95 -0.17
C THR A 24 -1.05 -14.34 0.36
N LEU A 25 -2.33 -14.72 0.32
CA LEU A 25 -2.78 -16.03 0.79
C LEU A 25 -2.30 -17.18 -0.10
N LEU A 26 -2.27 -16.96 -1.42
CA LEU A 26 -1.89 -17.99 -2.39
C LEU A 26 -0.40 -18.37 -2.31
N HIS A 27 0.48 -17.45 -1.88
CA HIS A 27 1.89 -17.82 -1.74
C HIS A 27 2.24 -18.40 -0.36
N LEU A 28 1.29 -18.40 0.60
CA LEU A 28 1.45 -19.10 1.86
C LEU A 28 1.37 -20.61 1.62
N GLY A 29 2.36 -21.37 2.06
CA GLY A 29 2.37 -22.84 1.94
C GLY A 29 1.14 -23.52 2.57
N GLN A 30 0.48 -22.86 3.53
CA GLN A 30 -0.74 -23.34 4.19
C GLN A 30 -1.73 -22.18 4.44
N PRO A 31 -2.46 -21.71 3.40
CA PRO A 31 -3.31 -20.53 3.49
C PRO A 31 -4.43 -20.65 4.53
N LEU A 32 -4.95 -21.86 4.77
CA LEU A 32 -6.00 -22.08 5.77
C LEU A 32 -5.52 -21.88 7.22
N ARG A 33 -4.21 -21.91 7.46
CA ARG A 33 -3.63 -21.63 8.79
C ARG A 33 -3.30 -20.16 9.03
N PHE A 34 -3.58 -19.28 8.07
CA PHE A 34 -3.37 -17.85 8.20
C PHE A 34 -4.02 -17.26 9.47
N VAL A 35 -5.25 -17.74 9.80
CA VAL A 35 -5.97 -17.30 11.00
C VAL A 35 -5.19 -17.59 12.28
N ASN A 36 -4.47 -18.73 12.33
CA ASN A 36 -3.61 -19.06 13.48
C ASN A 36 -2.40 -18.13 13.59
N GLY A 37 -1.91 -17.61 12.46
CA GLY A 37 -0.85 -16.60 12.43
C GLY A 37 -1.25 -15.29 13.12
N MET A 38 -2.54 -14.95 13.11
CA MET A 38 -3.08 -13.75 13.75
C MET A 38 -3.16 -13.87 15.29
N ALA A 39 -2.98 -15.06 15.85
CA ALA A 39 -3.06 -15.28 17.31
C ALA A 39 -1.90 -14.64 18.10
N ASN A 40 -0.80 -14.27 17.43
CA ASN A 40 0.32 -13.56 18.05
C ASN A 40 0.34 -12.08 17.66
N PRO A 41 -0.21 -11.15 18.49
CA PRO A 41 -0.28 -9.73 18.15
C PRO A 41 1.09 -9.04 17.95
N ALA A 42 2.16 -9.62 18.49
CA ALA A 42 3.51 -9.07 18.35
C ALA A 42 4.16 -9.44 17.01
N SER A 43 3.57 -10.36 16.25
CA SER A 43 4.07 -10.76 14.93
C SER A 43 3.78 -9.67 13.88
N GLY A 44 4.77 -9.37 13.02
CA GLY A 44 4.59 -8.44 11.88
C GLY A 44 3.41 -8.82 11.00
N ILE A 45 3.24 -10.12 10.69
CA ILE A 45 2.11 -10.64 9.90
C ILE A 45 0.76 -10.36 10.55
N SER A 46 0.66 -10.51 11.88
CA SER A 46 -0.56 -10.20 12.63
C SER A 46 -0.88 -8.71 12.57
N GLN A 47 0.13 -7.86 12.76
CA GLN A 47 -0.03 -6.41 12.70
C GLN A 47 -0.48 -5.96 11.32
N GLU A 48 0.15 -6.44 10.24
CA GLU A 48 -0.31 -6.19 8.87
C GLU A 48 -1.76 -6.62 8.66
N SER A 49 -2.12 -7.79 9.18
CA SER A 49 -3.49 -8.32 9.07
C SER A 49 -4.52 -7.43 9.78
N TYR A 50 -4.20 -6.90 10.95
CA TYR A 50 -5.11 -5.99 11.67
C TYR A 50 -5.29 -4.67 10.91
N TRP A 51 -4.19 -4.10 10.37
CA TRP A 51 -4.24 -2.86 9.62
C TRP A 51 -4.98 -3.02 8.29
N VAL A 52 -4.79 -4.14 7.57
CA VAL A 52 -5.51 -4.39 6.32
C VAL A 52 -7.00 -4.60 6.54
N ILE A 53 -7.39 -5.27 7.66
CA ILE A 53 -8.80 -5.41 8.03
C ILE A 53 -9.40 -4.04 8.35
N ALA A 54 -8.72 -3.21 9.16
CA ALA A 54 -9.17 -1.87 9.47
C ALA A 54 -9.33 -1.01 8.21
N LEU A 55 -8.36 -1.07 7.29
CA LEU A 55 -8.43 -0.38 6.01
C LEU A 55 -9.61 -0.87 5.17
N GLY A 56 -9.81 -2.19 5.07
CA GLY A 56 -10.94 -2.78 4.36
C GLY A 56 -12.29 -2.31 4.90
N ILE A 57 -12.46 -2.25 6.21
CA ILE A 57 -13.67 -1.75 6.86
C ILE A 57 -13.93 -0.29 6.46
N VAL A 58 -12.91 0.58 6.54
CA VAL A 58 -13.06 2.00 6.18
C VAL A 58 -13.39 2.17 4.69
N ILE A 59 -12.76 1.40 3.80
CA ILE A 59 -13.06 1.42 2.36
C ILE A 59 -14.50 0.97 2.10
N VAL A 60 -14.99 -0.08 2.75
CA VAL A 60 -16.38 -0.54 2.63
C VAL A 60 -17.36 0.53 3.11
N VAL A 61 -17.06 1.19 4.22
CA VAL A 61 -17.89 2.29 4.74
C VAL A 61 -17.93 3.45 3.74
N ASP A 62 -16.78 3.89 3.19
CA ASP A 62 -16.75 4.96 2.17
C ASP A 62 -17.49 4.54 0.90
N LEU A 63 -17.37 3.27 0.48
CA LEU A 63 -18.08 2.73 -0.68
C LEU A 63 -19.60 2.80 -0.48
N VAL A 64 -20.11 2.32 0.65
CA VAL A 64 -21.55 2.33 0.96
C VAL A 64 -22.08 3.76 1.05
N LEU A 65 -21.36 4.66 1.71
CA LEU A 65 -21.75 6.07 1.81
C LEU A 65 -21.75 6.74 0.43
N SER A 66 -20.69 6.54 -0.36
CA SER A 66 -20.57 7.10 -1.71
C SER A 66 -21.63 6.56 -2.66
N TRP A 67 -22.01 5.29 -2.54
CA TRP A 67 -23.11 4.70 -3.30
C TRP A 67 -24.45 5.36 -2.96
N ARG A 68 -24.65 5.70 -1.69
CA ARG A 68 -25.85 6.45 -1.22
C ARG A 68 -25.79 7.94 -1.54
N GLY A 69 -24.80 8.40 -2.32
CA GLY A 69 -24.61 9.80 -2.68
C GLY A 69 -24.11 10.68 -1.54
N LYS A 70 -23.65 10.08 -0.43
CA LYS A 70 -23.10 10.80 0.73
C LYS A 70 -21.58 10.72 0.70
N THR A 71 -20.89 11.86 0.75
CA THR A 71 -19.44 11.93 0.91
C THR A 71 -19.11 12.49 2.30
N VAL A 72 -18.55 11.66 3.16
CA VAL A 72 -18.16 12.06 4.52
C VAL A 72 -16.64 12.25 4.58
N ARG A 73 -16.21 13.50 4.65
CA ARG A 73 -14.76 13.83 4.67
C ARG A 73 -14.02 13.13 5.80
N ALA A 74 -14.64 13.01 6.98
CA ALA A 74 -14.03 12.33 8.11
C ALA A 74 -13.65 10.88 7.81
N VAL A 75 -14.52 10.12 7.11
CA VAL A 75 -14.23 8.73 6.72
C VAL A 75 -13.01 8.66 5.81
N ARG A 76 -12.88 9.58 4.86
CA ARG A 76 -11.72 9.64 3.95
C ARG A 76 -10.44 10.02 4.66
N TRP A 77 -10.49 10.94 5.62
CA TRP A 77 -9.33 11.27 6.45
C TRP A 77 -8.89 10.08 7.32
N VAL A 78 -9.84 9.41 7.95
CA VAL A 78 -9.58 8.17 8.71
C VAL A 78 -8.98 7.10 7.78
N GLY A 79 -9.55 6.91 6.59
CA GLY A 79 -9.03 5.99 5.58
C GLY A 79 -7.59 6.30 5.19
N GLY A 80 -7.27 7.58 4.95
CA GLY A 80 -5.91 8.02 4.67
C GLY A 80 -4.94 7.74 5.83
N ALA A 81 -5.36 8.03 7.07
CA ALA A 81 -4.54 7.76 8.25
C ALA A 81 -4.28 6.26 8.44
N VAL A 82 -5.31 5.42 8.28
CA VAL A 82 -5.20 3.95 8.36
C VAL A 82 -4.31 3.42 7.23
N ALA A 83 -4.44 3.96 6.01
CA ALA A 83 -3.58 3.56 4.89
C ALA A 83 -2.11 3.88 5.17
N VAL A 84 -1.79 5.09 5.68
CA VAL A 84 -0.42 5.45 6.07
C VAL A 84 0.09 4.52 7.18
N GLY A 85 -0.73 4.22 8.18
CA GLY A 85 -0.38 3.27 9.23
C GLY A 85 -0.07 1.87 8.66
N PHE A 86 -0.88 1.40 7.72
CA PHE A 86 -0.65 0.12 7.03
C PHE A 86 0.67 0.11 6.26
N MET A 87 0.97 1.16 5.47
CA MET A 87 2.25 1.30 4.76
C MET A 87 3.45 1.20 5.70
N VAL A 88 3.40 1.91 6.83
CA VAL A 88 4.49 1.89 7.82
C VAL A 88 4.64 0.51 8.45
N VAL A 89 3.54 -0.13 8.85
CA VAL A 89 3.56 -1.45 9.47
C VAL A 89 4.10 -2.50 8.51
N THR A 90 3.69 -2.48 7.25
CA THR A 90 4.23 -3.36 6.21
C THR A 90 5.74 -3.15 6.05
N GLY A 91 6.20 -1.91 5.92
CA GLY A 91 7.63 -1.61 5.82
C GLY A 91 8.43 -2.10 7.03
N LEU A 92 7.87 -1.97 8.26
CA LEU A 92 8.50 -2.47 9.49
C LEU A 92 8.52 -4.00 9.56
N ALA A 93 7.45 -4.68 9.11
CA ALA A 93 7.39 -6.13 9.09
C ALA A 93 8.50 -6.72 8.21
N TYR A 94 8.79 -6.10 7.05
CA TYR A 94 9.92 -6.49 6.21
C TYR A 94 11.27 -6.10 6.82
N PHE A 95 11.37 -4.93 7.44
CA PHE A 95 12.58 -4.50 8.13
C PHE A 95 12.97 -5.46 9.26
N ASP A 96 12.01 -5.98 10.01
CA ASP A 96 12.22 -6.92 11.12
C ASP A 96 12.30 -8.39 10.66
N CYS A 97 12.18 -8.67 9.37
CA CYS A 97 12.23 -10.02 8.83
C CYS A 97 13.65 -10.62 8.93
N LEU A 98 13.83 -11.55 9.87
CA LEU A 98 15.14 -12.19 10.13
C LEU A 98 15.62 -13.08 8.96
N GLY A 99 14.69 -13.61 8.17
CA GLY A 99 14.98 -14.51 7.05
C GLY A 99 15.50 -13.80 5.79
N LEU A 100 15.29 -12.49 5.68
CA LEU A 100 15.62 -11.70 4.49
C LEU A 100 16.56 -10.55 4.85
N VAL A 101 17.85 -10.84 4.96
CA VAL A 101 18.87 -9.88 5.40
C VAL A 101 18.88 -8.61 4.53
N ALA A 102 18.57 -8.74 3.24
CA ALA A 102 18.51 -7.63 2.29
C ALA A 102 17.51 -6.54 2.71
N TRP A 103 16.39 -6.91 3.34
CA TRP A 103 15.34 -5.98 3.76
C TRP A 103 15.58 -5.33 5.12
N ARG A 104 16.59 -5.76 5.88
CA ARG A 104 16.93 -5.21 7.22
C ARG A 104 17.65 -3.86 7.18
N GLY A 105 17.71 -3.22 6.03
CA GLY A 105 18.36 -1.91 5.86
C GLY A 105 17.42 -0.73 6.05
N ALA A 106 17.97 0.41 6.48
CA ALA A 106 17.21 1.66 6.63
C ALA A 106 16.54 2.13 5.32
N ALA A 107 17.01 1.65 4.16
CA ALA A 107 16.44 1.97 2.86
C ALA A 107 15.12 1.24 2.57
N THR A 108 14.75 0.21 3.33
CA THR A 108 13.52 -0.58 3.13
C THR A 108 12.26 0.26 3.31
N LEU A 109 12.15 0.97 4.43
CA LEU A 109 10.97 1.81 4.67
C LEU A 109 10.72 2.86 3.57
N PRO A 110 11.72 3.66 3.15
CA PRO A 110 11.54 4.60 2.05
C PRO A 110 11.07 3.93 0.75
N VAL A 111 11.62 2.76 0.40
CA VAL A 111 11.22 2.05 -0.84
C VAL A 111 9.76 1.64 -0.79
N PHE A 112 9.28 1.08 0.33
CA PHE A 112 7.89 0.68 0.51
C PHE A 112 6.96 1.90 0.49
N ILE A 113 7.21 2.91 1.34
CA ILE A 113 6.34 4.07 1.46
C ILE A 113 6.25 4.85 0.14
N LEU A 114 7.40 5.11 -0.51
CA LEU A 114 7.41 5.83 -1.78
C LEU A 114 6.78 5.01 -2.91
N GLY A 115 6.93 3.68 -2.88
CA GLY A 115 6.27 2.76 -3.82
C GLY A 115 4.74 2.84 -3.71
N ASP A 116 4.21 2.73 -2.51
CA ASP A 116 2.78 2.82 -2.27
C ASP A 116 2.21 4.20 -2.66
N VAL A 117 2.92 5.28 -2.33
CA VAL A 117 2.54 6.65 -2.73
C VAL A 117 2.56 6.79 -4.26
N ALA A 118 3.58 6.26 -4.93
CA ALA A 118 3.70 6.32 -6.37
C ALA A 118 2.57 5.55 -7.07
N LEU A 119 2.29 4.32 -6.62
CA LEU A 119 1.19 3.50 -7.16
C LEU A 119 -0.17 4.15 -6.90
N GLY A 120 -0.39 4.67 -5.69
CA GLY A 120 -1.63 5.37 -5.33
C GLY A 120 -1.84 6.65 -6.16
N ALA A 121 -0.79 7.45 -6.35
CA ALA A 121 -0.84 8.64 -7.20
C ALA A 121 -1.12 8.29 -8.66
N GLY A 122 -0.50 7.21 -9.19
CA GLY A 122 -0.77 6.69 -10.52
C GLY A 122 -2.23 6.26 -10.69
N LEU A 123 -2.78 5.52 -9.73
CA LEU A 123 -4.18 5.12 -9.73
C LEU A 123 -5.12 6.34 -9.73
N CYS A 124 -4.85 7.33 -8.88
CA CYS A 124 -5.63 8.55 -8.83
C CYS A 124 -5.59 9.30 -10.17
N ALA A 125 -4.42 9.38 -10.82
CA ALA A 125 -4.27 10.02 -12.13
C ALA A 125 -5.07 9.30 -13.24
N VAL A 126 -5.10 7.97 -13.21
CA VAL A 126 -5.89 7.15 -14.17
C VAL A 126 -7.40 7.32 -13.95
N LEU A 127 -7.83 7.42 -12.69
CA LEU A 127 -9.25 7.56 -12.35
C LEU A 127 -9.77 9.01 -12.48
N ALA A 128 -8.88 10.00 -12.52
CA ALA A 128 -9.23 11.39 -12.72
C ALA A 128 -9.60 11.63 -14.19
N LYS A 129 -10.68 12.40 -14.42
CA LYS A 129 -11.02 12.82 -15.79
C LYS A 129 -10.02 13.86 -16.29
N ALA A 130 -9.65 13.77 -17.56
CA ALA A 130 -8.68 14.66 -18.20
C ALA A 130 -9.03 16.16 -18.08
N ASP A 131 -10.32 16.48 -18.04
CA ASP A 131 -10.80 17.87 -17.92
C ASP A 131 -10.99 18.33 -16.48
N ASP A 132 -10.63 17.52 -15.48
CA ASP A 132 -10.78 17.86 -14.08
C ASP A 132 -9.51 18.59 -13.58
N TRP A 133 -9.70 19.67 -12.82
CA TRP A 133 -8.61 20.38 -12.16
C TRP A 133 -7.76 19.44 -11.29
N ALA A 134 -8.37 18.43 -10.69
CA ALA A 134 -7.67 17.39 -9.93
C ALA A 134 -6.69 16.61 -10.80
N ALA A 135 -7.02 16.31 -12.06
CA ALA A 135 -6.11 15.64 -12.99
C ALA A 135 -4.89 16.50 -13.31
N SER A 136 -5.08 17.83 -13.47
CA SER A 136 -3.98 18.76 -13.74
C SER A 136 -3.03 18.92 -12.54
N LEU A 137 -3.53 18.82 -11.31
CA LEU A 137 -2.70 18.86 -10.10
C LEU A 137 -2.02 17.53 -9.79
N LEU A 138 -2.72 16.42 -10.03
CA LEU A 138 -2.18 15.09 -9.76
C LEU A 138 -1.08 14.68 -10.74
N CYS A 139 -1.13 15.17 -11.97
CA CYS A 139 -0.14 14.80 -12.98
C CYS A 139 1.31 15.13 -12.56
N PRO A 140 1.67 16.35 -12.14
CA PRO A 140 3.01 16.66 -11.65
C PRO A 140 3.33 15.94 -10.33
N ALA A 141 2.36 15.76 -9.44
CA ALA A 141 2.55 15.01 -8.20
C ALA A 141 2.81 13.53 -8.47
N THR A 142 2.09 12.93 -9.44
CA THR A 142 2.32 11.56 -9.88
C THR A 142 3.72 11.39 -10.44
N VAL A 143 4.16 12.29 -11.32
CA VAL A 143 5.53 12.25 -11.89
C VAL A 143 6.58 12.39 -10.78
N ALA A 144 6.39 13.32 -9.84
CA ALA A 144 7.30 13.49 -8.72
C ALA A 144 7.35 12.25 -7.82
N ALA A 145 6.21 11.62 -7.52
CA ALA A 145 6.15 10.40 -6.74
C ALA A 145 6.85 9.22 -7.44
N GLN A 146 6.66 9.05 -8.75
CA GLN A 146 7.33 8.01 -9.53
C GLN A 146 8.85 8.24 -9.59
N ALA A 147 9.28 9.48 -9.78
CA ALA A 147 10.70 9.84 -9.78
C ALA A 147 11.34 9.58 -8.40
N ALA A 148 10.68 9.97 -7.31
CA ALA A 148 11.15 9.73 -5.96
C ALA A 148 11.27 8.23 -5.66
N TRP A 149 10.31 7.43 -6.08
CA TRP A 149 10.37 5.97 -5.95
C TRP A 149 11.49 5.37 -6.79
N GLY A 150 11.67 5.81 -8.04
CA GLY A 150 12.79 5.40 -8.89
C GLY A 150 14.15 5.66 -8.25
N VAL A 151 14.33 6.85 -7.66
CA VAL A 151 15.55 7.20 -6.90
C VAL A 151 15.73 6.27 -5.69
N ALA A 152 14.65 6.00 -4.95
CA ALA A 152 14.70 5.10 -3.78
C ALA A 152 15.10 3.67 -4.17
N ILE A 153 14.58 3.13 -5.29
CA ILE A 153 14.95 1.80 -5.81
C ILE A 153 16.43 1.77 -6.19
N VAL A 154 16.92 2.79 -6.91
CA VAL A 154 18.35 2.87 -7.28
C VAL A 154 19.22 2.96 -6.03
N ALA A 155 18.85 3.80 -5.06
CA ALA A 155 19.57 3.93 -3.80
C ALA A 155 19.58 2.60 -3.01
N PHE A 156 18.46 1.88 -3.01
CA PHE A 156 18.37 0.56 -2.39
C PHE A 156 19.27 -0.47 -3.10
N GLY A 157 19.28 -0.50 -4.42
CA GLY A 157 20.18 -1.36 -5.21
C GLY A 157 21.65 -1.08 -4.92
N LEU A 158 22.04 0.20 -4.85
CA LEU A 158 23.42 0.59 -4.48
C LEU A 158 23.77 0.21 -3.03
N TYR A 159 22.79 0.30 -2.12
CA TYR A 159 22.97 -0.17 -0.74
C TYR A 159 23.23 -1.67 -0.68
N LEU A 160 22.47 -2.48 -1.42
CA LEU A 160 22.65 -3.93 -1.48
C LEU A 160 24.03 -4.30 -2.04
N GLN A 161 24.47 -3.66 -3.13
CA GLN A 161 25.80 -3.89 -3.70
C GLN A 161 26.92 -3.57 -2.71
N ARG A 162 26.81 -2.44 -1.99
CA ARG A 162 27.83 -2.05 -0.98
C ARG A 162 27.84 -2.97 0.23
N SER A 163 26.70 -3.56 0.57
CA SER A 163 26.55 -4.49 1.69
C SER A 163 27.03 -5.91 1.35
N GLY A 164 27.50 -6.17 0.13
CA GLY A 164 27.88 -7.50 -0.33
C GLY A 164 26.72 -8.48 -0.43
N LEU A 165 25.49 -7.95 -0.42
CA LEU A 165 24.26 -8.73 -0.61
C LEU A 165 23.97 -8.75 -2.10
N ASP A 166 24.32 -9.81 -2.77
CA ASP A 166 24.00 -10.01 -4.18
C ASP A 166 22.48 -10.09 -4.40
N ALA A 167 22.04 -9.68 -5.60
CA ALA A 167 20.65 -9.79 -5.99
C ALA A 167 20.08 -11.22 -5.87
N THR A 168 20.93 -12.22 -5.88
CA THR A 168 20.60 -13.63 -5.63
C THR A 168 20.13 -13.89 -4.19
N ALA A 169 20.57 -13.08 -3.22
CA ALA A 169 20.11 -13.16 -1.83
C ALA A 169 18.68 -12.60 -1.64
N LEU A 170 18.13 -11.92 -2.65
CA LEU A 170 16.73 -11.45 -2.68
C LEU A 170 15.76 -12.52 -3.21
N LEU A 171 16.28 -13.55 -3.87
CA LEU A 171 15.51 -14.59 -4.54
C LEU A 171 15.55 -15.94 -3.80
N ALA A 172 16.39 -16.04 -2.78
CA ALA A 172 16.50 -17.22 -1.92
C ALA A 172 15.58 -17.14 -0.71
#